data_96a82780c00807e78d603d85168f6d95
#
_entry.id   96a82780c00807e78d603d85168f6d95
#
_cell.length_a   1.000
_cell.length_b   1.000
_cell.length_c   1.000
_cell.angle_alpha   90.00
_cell.angle_beta   90.00
_cell.angle_gamma   90.00
#
_symmetry.space_group_name_H-M   'P 1'
#
loop_
_entity.id
_entity.type
_entity.pdbx_description
1 polymer ?
#
loop_
_entity_poly.entity_id
_entity_poly.type
_entity_poly.pdbx_seq_one_letter_code
_entity_poly.pdbx_strand_id
1 'polypeptide(L)'
;MAQNIFRLVLTDEAQTFIECLPEAVSYKIYYNIKRVAGGERNKELFKKLENSEIWEFRTLYNKTAYRLFAFWDKDKETLVIATHGIIKKTQKTPSKEIAKAEAIRKEYFKN
;
A
#
# COMPACT_ATOMS: atom_id res chain seq x y z
N MET A 1 -5.45 9.72 23.02
CA MET A 1 -5.31 8.63 22.05
C MET A 1 -5.32 9.19 20.62
N ALA A 2 -4.33 8.81 19.86
CA ALA A 2 -4.30 9.21 18.47
C ALA A 2 -5.35 8.45 17.68
N GLN A 3 -6.11 9.18 16.87
CA GLN A 3 -7.06 8.55 15.96
C GLN A 3 -6.37 8.27 14.63
N ASN A 4 -6.78 7.20 13.97
CA ASN A 4 -6.28 6.92 12.63
C ASN A 4 -6.80 7.97 11.65
N ILE A 5 -5.94 8.45 10.76
CA ILE A 5 -6.32 9.43 9.75
C ILE A 5 -6.99 8.78 8.54
N PHE A 6 -6.87 7.47 8.41
CA PHE A 6 -7.59 6.73 7.38
C PHE A 6 -7.86 5.31 7.84
N ARG A 7 -8.80 4.66 7.17
CA ARG A 7 -9.10 3.26 7.34
C ARG A 7 -8.58 2.53 6.10
N LEU A 8 -7.92 1.39 6.29
CA LEU A 8 -7.37 0.61 5.19
C LEU A 8 -8.25 -0.61 4.93
N VAL A 9 -8.58 -0.83 3.67
CA VAL A 9 -9.24 -2.04 3.21
C VAL A 9 -8.29 -2.77 2.28
N LEU A 10 -8.08 -4.06 2.52
CA LEU A 10 -7.23 -4.89 1.67
C LEU A 10 -8.12 -5.67 0.71
N THR A 11 -7.76 -5.65 -0.59
CA THR A 11 -8.37 -6.59 -1.52
C THR A 11 -7.92 -8.00 -1.14
N ASP A 12 -8.60 -9.01 -1.67
CA ASP A 12 -8.21 -10.40 -1.42
C ASP A 12 -6.78 -10.65 -1.88
N GLU A 13 -6.39 -10.06 -3.00
CA GLU A 13 -5.02 -10.22 -3.51
C GLU A 13 -4.01 -9.59 -2.58
N ALA A 14 -4.28 -8.39 -2.07
CA ALA A 14 -3.38 -7.72 -1.13
C ALA A 14 -3.25 -8.50 0.17
N GLN A 15 -4.37 -9.01 0.68
CA GLN A 15 -4.36 -9.80 1.90
C GLN A 15 -3.57 -11.09 1.73
N THR A 16 -3.78 -11.79 0.61
CA THR A 16 -3.05 -13.01 0.31
C THR A 16 -1.55 -12.75 0.19
N PHE A 17 -1.18 -11.65 -0.46
CA PHE A 17 0.23 -11.27 -0.57
C PHE A 17 0.88 -11.20 0.80
N ILE A 18 0.26 -10.47 1.74
CA ILE A 18 0.83 -10.30 3.08
C ILE A 18 0.85 -11.62 3.85
N GLU A 19 -0.25 -12.38 3.77
CA GLU A 19 -0.38 -13.63 4.52
C GLU A 19 0.61 -14.71 4.06
N CYS A 20 1.06 -14.64 2.81
CA CYS A 20 2.03 -15.61 2.28
C CYS A 20 3.48 -15.25 2.61
N LEU A 21 3.72 -14.12 3.26
CA LEU A 21 5.06 -13.71 3.65
C LEU A 21 5.43 -14.30 5.01
N PRO A 22 6.74 -14.39 5.32
CA PRO A 22 7.14 -14.80 6.67
C PRO A 22 6.49 -13.91 7.73
N GLU A 23 6.13 -14.49 8.85
CA GLU A 23 5.39 -13.79 9.91
C GLU A 23 6.05 -12.47 10.34
N ALA A 24 7.37 -12.48 10.49
CA ALA A 24 8.09 -11.26 10.88
C ALA A 24 7.94 -10.15 9.85
N VAL A 25 7.90 -10.49 8.57
CA VAL A 25 7.72 -9.52 7.49
C VAL A 25 6.30 -8.96 7.51
N SER A 26 5.31 -9.85 7.62
CA SER A 26 3.91 -9.44 7.70
C SER A 26 3.67 -8.50 8.88
N TYR A 27 4.23 -8.84 10.03
CA TYR A 27 4.14 -7.98 11.21
C TYR A 27 4.72 -6.59 10.93
N LYS A 28 5.89 -6.53 10.30
CA LYS A 28 6.54 -5.26 9.99
C LYS A 28 5.70 -4.42 9.02
N ILE A 29 5.09 -5.06 8.02
CA ILE A 29 4.22 -4.38 7.07
C ILE A 29 3.04 -3.74 7.80
N TYR A 30 2.35 -4.50 8.65
CA TYR A 30 1.22 -3.97 9.42
C TYR A 30 1.66 -2.89 10.39
N TYR A 31 2.82 -3.06 11.01
CA TYR A 31 3.35 -2.06 11.92
C TYR A 31 3.57 -0.73 11.19
N ASN A 32 4.18 -0.78 9.99
CA ASN A 32 4.42 0.43 9.20
C ASN A 32 3.12 1.08 8.74
N ILE A 33 2.13 0.27 8.35
CA ILE A 33 0.81 0.78 7.97
C ILE A 33 0.17 1.52 9.16
N LYS A 34 0.26 0.96 10.35
CA LYS A 34 -0.29 1.61 11.55
C LYS A 34 0.38 2.95 11.84
N ARG A 35 1.67 3.06 11.61
CA ARG A 35 2.38 4.33 11.78
C ARG A 35 1.81 5.38 10.82
N VAL A 36 1.63 5.03 9.56
CA VAL A 36 1.09 5.94 8.56
C VAL A 36 -0.37 6.30 8.90
N ALA A 37 -1.18 5.30 9.23
CA ALA A 37 -2.58 5.54 9.61
C ALA A 37 -2.70 6.42 10.85
N GLY A 38 -1.71 6.37 11.73
CA GLY A 38 -1.66 7.21 12.92
C GLY A 38 -1.21 8.64 12.64
N GLY A 39 -0.89 8.96 11.40
CA GLY A 39 -0.54 10.33 10.99
C GLY A 39 0.93 10.57 10.72
N GLU A 40 1.77 9.54 10.81
CA GLU A 40 3.20 9.73 10.53
C GLU A 40 3.41 10.03 9.04
N ARG A 41 4.06 11.16 8.76
CA ARG A 41 4.36 11.57 7.38
C ARG A 41 5.80 11.21 7.07
N ASN A 42 5.98 10.09 6.40
CA ASN A 42 7.31 9.58 6.08
C ASN A 42 7.27 8.91 4.71
N LYS A 43 7.96 9.50 3.74
CA LYS A 43 8.00 8.99 2.36
C LYS A 43 8.68 7.63 2.26
N GLU A 44 9.43 7.24 3.26
CA GLU A 44 10.02 5.90 3.29
C GLU A 44 8.99 4.84 3.69
N LEU A 45 7.83 5.26 4.20
CA LEU A 45 6.76 4.35 4.58
C LEU A 45 5.55 4.43 3.64
N PHE A 46 5.28 5.62 3.09
CA PHE A 46 4.08 5.84 2.28
C PHE A 46 4.33 6.98 1.30
N LYS A 47 4.24 6.69 0.01
CA LYS A 47 4.61 7.65 -1.03
C LYS A 47 3.65 7.57 -2.21
N LYS A 48 3.26 8.74 -2.73
CA LYS A 48 2.50 8.81 -3.97
C LYS A 48 3.45 8.61 -5.15
N LEU A 49 3.04 7.78 -6.10
CA LEU A 49 3.84 7.51 -7.30
C LEU A 49 3.59 8.59 -8.35
N GLU A 50 4.66 8.99 -9.03
CA GLU A 50 4.57 10.07 -10.03
C GLU A 50 3.62 9.73 -11.16
N ASN A 51 2.90 10.75 -11.63
CA ASN A 51 1.99 10.66 -12.77
C ASN A 51 0.89 9.60 -12.59
N SER A 52 0.49 9.38 -11.33
CA SER A 52 -0.56 8.39 -11.04
C SER A 52 -1.35 8.83 -9.82
N GLU A 53 -2.47 8.14 -9.60
CA GLU A 53 -3.24 8.29 -8.36
C GLU A 53 -2.92 7.18 -7.38
N ILE A 54 -1.83 6.45 -7.63
CA ILE A 54 -1.45 5.30 -6.82
C ILE A 54 -0.41 5.70 -5.79
N TRP A 55 -0.59 5.21 -4.58
CA TRP A 55 0.35 5.33 -3.48
C TRP A 55 0.96 3.97 -3.20
N GLU A 56 2.12 3.94 -2.58
CA GLU A 56 2.70 2.68 -2.13
C GLU A 56 3.09 2.76 -0.66
N PHE A 57 2.68 1.74 0.09
CA PHE A 57 3.23 1.49 1.42
C PHE A 57 4.55 0.77 1.22
N ARG A 58 5.56 1.19 1.94
CA ARG A 58 6.93 0.73 1.76
C ARG A 58 7.43 0.10 3.04
N THR A 59 7.99 -1.10 2.93
CA THR A 59 8.58 -1.81 4.07
C THR A 59 9.92 -2.37 3.66
N LEU A 60 10.94 -2.09 4.45
CA LEU A 60 12.27 -2.67 4.27
C LEU A 60 12.52 -3.63 5.43
N TYR A 61 12.85 -4.88 5.10
CA TYR A 61 13.14 -5.90 6.11
C TYR A 61 14.25 -6.81 5.60
N ASN A 62 15.34 -6.92 6.37
CA ASN A 62 16.52 -7.72 5.98
C ASN A 62 16.99 -7.41 4.56
N LYS A 63 17.11 -6.13 4.22
CA LYS A 63 17.56 -5.64 2.91
C LYS A 63 16.62 -5.97 1.76
N THR A 64 15.44 -6.50 2.06
CA THR A 64 14.43 -6.78 1.04
C THR A 64 13.35 -5.73 1.14
N ALA A 65 12.97 -5.18 -0.02
CA ALA A 65 11.95 -4.14 -0.09
C ALA A 65 10.61 -4.75 -0.50
N TYR A 66 9.59 -4.41 0.27
CA TYR A 66 8.20 -4.84 0.02
C TYR A 66 7.38 -3.61 -0.29
N ARG A 67 6.51 -3.70 -1.28
CA ARG A 67 5.63 -2.60 -1.67
C ARG A 67 4.19 -3.09 -1.70
N LEU A 68 3.28 -2.30 -1.14
CA LEU A 68 1.85 -2.57 -1.18
C LEU A 68 1.19 -1.35 -1.83
N PHE A 69 0.55 -1.55 -2.98
CA PHE A 69 -0.03 -0.44 -3.74
C PHE A 69 -1.44 -0.13 -3.25
N ALA A 70 -1.80 1.15 -3.29
CA ALA A 70 -3.07 1.59 -2.73
C ALA A 70 -3.55 2.86 -3.42
N PHE A 71 -4.83 3.17 -3.23
CA PHE A 71 -5.40 4.43 -3.68
C PHE A 71 -6.43 4.91 -2.67
N TRP A 72 -6.68 6.22 -2.69
CA TRP A 72 -7.69 6.84 -1.83
C TRP A 72 -9.06 6.77 -2.49
N ASP A 73 -10.08 6.46 -1.68
CA ASP A 73 -11.46 6.67 -2.10
C ASP A 73 -11.82 8.10 -1.68
N LYS A 74 -11.84 9.00 -2.66
CA LYS A 74 -12.05 10.44 -2.40
C LYS A 74 -13.46 10.77 -1.90
N ASP A 75 -14.43 9.91 -2.21
CA ASP A 75 -15.79 10.09 -1.71
C ASP A 75 -15.88 9.70 -0.24
N LYS A 76 -14.91 8.93 0.22
CA LYS A 76 -14.81 8.52 1.62
C LYS A 76 -13.42 8.92 2.10
N GLU A 77 -13.26 10.16 2.43
CA GLU A 77 -11.97 10.83 2.67
C GLU A 77 -10.94 10.03 3.46
N THR A 78 -11.39 9.12 4.30
CA THR A 78 -10.50 8.36 5.17
C THR A 78 -10.38 6.90 4.78
N LEU A 79 -10.77 6.54 3.56
CA LEU A 79 -10.70 5.16 3.11
C LEU A 79 -9.58 5.00 2.08
N VAL A 80 -8.68 4.04 2.34
CA VAL A 80 -7.61 3.67 1.43
C VAL A 80 -7.80 2.21 1.05
N ILE A 81 -7.71 1.92 -0.23
CA ILE A 81 -7.89 0.56 -0.74
C ILE A 81 -6.53 0.05 -1.21
N ALA A 82 -6.05 -1.03 -0.62
CA ALA A 82 -4.82 -1.68 -1.06
C ALA A 82 -5.13 -2.67 -2.17
N THR A 83 -4.45 -2.56 -3.30
CA THR A 83 -4.73 -3.35 -4.49
C THR A 83 -3.95 -4.66 -4.53
N HIS A 84 -2.63 -4.59 -4.41
CA HIS A 84 -1.76 -5.76 -4.43
C HIS A 84 -0.38 -5.37 -3.94
N GLY A 85 0.48 -6.37 -3.75
CA GLY A 85 1.84 -6.14 -3.29
C GLY A 85 2.87 -6.81 -4.17
N ILE A 86 4.12 -6.36 -4.05
CA ILE A 86 5.26 -6.98 -4.73
C ILE A 86 6.46 -7.01 -3.80
N ILE A 87 7.37 -7.93 -4.08
CA ILE A 87 8.70 -7.92 -3.50
C ILE A 87 9.60 -7.25 -4.53
N LYS A 88 10.21 -6.14 -4.13
CA LYS A 88 10.92 -5.29 -5.07
C LYS A 88 12.39 -5.65 -5.12
N LYS A 89 12.90 -5.88 -6.33
CA LYS A 89 14.31 -6.24 -6.54
C LYS A 89 15.13 -5.09 -7.11
N THR A 90 14.46 -4.00 -7.53
CA THR A 90 15.12 -2.83 -8.10
C THR A 90 14.66 -1.59 -7.38
N GLN A 91 15.39 -0.47 -7.57
CA GLN A 91 15.05 0.79 -6.93
C GLN A 91 13.73 1.36 -7.45
N LYS A 92 13.48 1.22 -8.73
CA LYS A 92 12.32 1.82 -9.37
C LYS A 92 11.15 0.85 -9.38
N THR A 93 9.95 1.35 -9.05
CA THR A 93 8.73 0.56 -9.14
C THR A 93 8.40 0.29 -10.62
N PRO A 94 8.21 -0.99 -11.01
CA PRO A 94 7.89 -1.30 -12.40
C PRO A 94 6.57 -0.66 -12.84
N SER A 95 6.58 -0.06 -14.03
CA SER A 95 5.40 0.64 -14.55
C SER A 95 4.20 -0.30 -14.73
N LYS A 96 4.42 -1.57 -14.99
CA LYS A 96 3.34 -2.55 -15.11
C LYS A 96 2.55 -2.71 -13.81
N GLU A 97 3.23 -2.55 -12.67
CA GLU A 97 2.56 -2.67 -11.37
C GLU A 97 1.71 -1.44 -11.10
N ILE A 98 2.20 -0.28 -11.49
CA ILE A 98 1.43 0.95 -11.39
C ILE A 98 0.18 0.86 -12.27
N ALA A 99 0.34 0.37 -13.50
CA ALA A 99 -0.77 0.19 -14.43
C ALA A 99 -1.81 -0.80 -13.88
N LYS A 100 -1.35 -1.87 -13.24
CA LYS A 100 -2.25 -2.85 -12.61
C LYS A 100 -3.08 -2.19 -11.50
N ALA A 101 -2.42 -1.42 -10.64
CA ALA A 101 -3.10 -0.73 -9.56
C ALA A 101 -4.11 0.29 -10.09
N GLU A 102 -3.76 1.02 -11.17
CA GLU A 102 -4.67 1.97 -11.78
C GLU A 102 -5.89 1.27 -12.40
N ALA A 103 -5.70 0.09 -13.00
CA ALA A 103 -6.81 -0.67 -13.54
C ALA A 103 -7.77 -1.12 -12.44
N ILE A 104 -7.23 -1.58 -11.31
CA ILE A 104 -8.05 -1.98 -10.15
C ILE A 104 -8.80 -0.77 -9.61
N ARG A 105 -8.14 0.39 -9.54
CA ARG A 105 -8.76 1.62 -9.08
C ARG A 105 -9.94 2.01 -9.98
N LYS A 106 -9.73 1.98 -11.29
CA LYS A 106 -10.81 2.31 -12.25
C LYS A 106 -12.00 1.38 -12.09
N GLU A 107 -11.73 0.10 -11.93
CA GLU A 107 -12.80 -0.88 -11.74
C GLU A 107 -13.56 -0.62 -10.43
N TYR A 108 -12.85 -0.25 -9.37
CA TYR A 108 -13.46 0.07 -8.09
C TYR A 108 -14.45 1.23 -8.22
N PHE A 109 -14.07 2.30 -8.93
CA PHE A 109 -14.92 3.47 -9.05
C PHE A 109 -16.00 3.34 -10.13
N LYS A 110 -15.94 2.30 -10.92
CA LYS A 110 -16.92 2.07 -11.97
C LYS A 110 -18.27 1.63 -11.44
N ASN A 111 -18.30 1.07 -10.26
CA ASN A 111 -19.53 0.55 -9.65
C ASN A 111 -20.19 1.55 -8.71
#